data_1a51b7f8911915c317fb3d55970783c1
#
_entry.id   1a51b7f8911915c317fb3d55970783c1
#
_cell.length_a   1.000
_cell.length_b   1.000
_cell.length_c   1.000
_cell.angle_alpha   90.00
_cell.angle_beta   90.00
_cell.angle_gamma   90.00
#
_symmetry.space_group_name_H-M   'P 1'
#
loop_
_entity.id
_entity.type
_entity.pdbx_description
1 polymer ?
#
loop_
_entity_poly.entity_id
_entity_poly.type
_entity_poly.pdbx_seq_one_letter_code
_entity_poly.pdbx_strand_id
1 'polypeptide(L)'
;IGLMTAQLLKANGCKVIGFDFDSSKVALAKQLGIDAVNPGDGVDQVAYVNNATTNIGADAVIITASNKTNEIISQSAKMSRKRGRIILVGVVGLDISRADFYEKELTFQVSCSYGPGRYDDDYEQKGIDYPLAFVRWTEKRNFETILQAISSNSIQVEPLITERVLLEDYQQIYAEMKGSKSIASILVYPEKSNTPSHSIEINTNKFQKGDGVVGIIGAG
;
A
#
# COMPACT_ATOMS: atom_id res chain seq x y z
N ILE A 1 -1.69 -1.50 3.90
CA ILE A 1 -0.87 -0.28 3.70
C ILE A 1 -0.40 0.24 5.07
N GLY A 2 -1.28 0.51 6.04
CA GLY A 2 -0.94 1.12 7.33
C GLY A 2 0.19 0.41 8.09
N LEU A 3 0.17 -0.92 8.20
CA LEU A 3 1.21 -1.71 8.87
C LEU A 3 2.59 -1.58 8.20
N MET A 4 2.64 -1.47 6.88
CA MET A 4 3.89 -1.20 6.15
C MET A 4 4.38 0.22 6.40
N THR A 5 3.48 1.21 6.32
CA THR A 5 3.79 2.61 6.63
C THR A 5 4.35 2.77 8.03
N ALA A 6 3.74 2.12 9.02
CA ALA A 6 4.19 2.18 10.41
C ALA A 6 5.60 1.60 10.60
N GLN A 7 5.90 0.48 9.94
CA GLN A 7 7.24 -0.11 9.97
C GLN A 7 8.29 0.80 9.30
N LEU A 8 7.96 1.39 8.14
CA LEU A 8 8.85 2.32 7.45
C LEU A 8 9.17 3.56 8.29
N LEU A 9 8.17 4.14 8.94
CA LEU A 9 8.36 5.26 9.85
C LEU A 9 9.25 4.88 11.03
N LYS A 10 9.01 3.72 11.64
CA LYS A 10 9.82 3.19 12.74
C LYS A 10 11.27 2.95 12.30
N ALA A 11 11.48 2.36 11.12
CA ALA A 11 12.82 2.13 10.55
C ALA A 11 13.57 3.44 10.29
N ASN A 12 12.85 4.55 10.06
CA ASN A 12 13.42 5.89 9.94
C ASN A 12 13.52 6.64 11.29
N GLY A 13 13.38 5.96 12.42
CA GLY A 13 13.56 6.55 13.75
C GLY A 13 12.36 7.33 14.28
N CYS A 14 11.20 7.27 13.63
CA CYS A 14 10.00 7.92 14.12
C CYS A 14 9.36 7.13 15.29
N LYS A 15 8.83 7.84 16.29
CA LYS A 15 7.88 7.28 17.24
C LYS A 15 6.52 7.20 16.53
N VAL A 16 5.96 6.00 16.42
CA VAL A 16 4.73 5.76 15.66
C VAL A 16 3.61 5.34 16.58
N ILE A 17 2.45 5.97 16.40
CA ILE A 17 1.19 5.58 17.04
C ILE A 17 0.22 5.19 15.93
N GLY A 18 -0.34 3.99 15.99
CA GLY A 18 -1.29 3.47 15.02
C GLY A 18 -2.70 3.35 15.59
N PHE A 19 -3.70 3.65 14.78
CA PHE A 19 -5.11 3.42 15.11
C PHE A 19 -5.77 2.54 14.06
N ASP A 20 -6.44 1.47 14.48
CA ASP A 20 -7.27 0.63 13.64
C ASP A 20 -8.42 0.06 14.46
N PHE A 21 -9.62 -0.04 13.88
CA PHE A 21 -10.79 -0.65 14.52
C PHE A 21 -10.74 -2.18 14.51
N ASP A 22 -9.85 -2.78 13.74
CA ASP A 22 -9.62 -4.21 13.72
C ASP A 22 -8.57 -4.61 14.78
N SER A 23 -9.04 -5.23 15.85
CA SER A 23 -8.19 -5.66 16.96
C SER A 23 -7.08 -6.64 16.53
N SER A 24 -7.28 -7.43 15.46
CA SER A 24 -6.24 -8.33 14.93
C SER A 24 -5.09 -7.55 14.31
N LYS A 25 -5.38 -6.46 13.59
CA LYS A 25 -4.37 -5.56 13.02
C LYS A 25 -3.64 -4.78 14.10
N VAL A 26 -4.36 -4.35 15.15
CA VAL A 26 -3.77 -3.71 16.33
C VAL A 26 -2.80 -4.68 17.03
N ALA A 27 -3.21 -5.92 17.23
CA ALA A 27 -2.34 -6.95 17.83
C ALA A 27 -1.08 -7.18 16.99
N LEU A 28 -1.23 -7.28 15.67
CA LEU A 28 -0.09 -7.46 14.75
C LEU A 28 0.84 -6.23 14.76
N ALA A 29 0.30 -5.01 14.80
CA ALA A 29 1.09 -3.79 14.93
C ALA A 29 1.93 -3.81 16.21
N LYS A 30 1.35 -4.24 17.34
CA LYS A 30 2.07 -4.39 18.62
C LYS A 30 3.18 -5.45 18.54
N GLN A 31 2.95 -6.57 17.86
CA GLN A 31 3.99 -7.58 17.62
C GLN A 31 5.17 -7.02 16.80
N LEU A 32 4.89 -6.10 15.88
CA LEU A 32 5.90 -5.38 15.11
C LEU A 32 6.55 -4.23 15.90
N GLY A 33 6.19 -4.08 17.19
CA GLY A 33 6.74 -3.09 18.10
C GLY A 33 6.28 -1.67 17.82
N ILE A 34 5.04 -1.52 17.36
CA ILE A 34 4.37 -0.24 17.12
C ILE A 34 3.35 -0.03 18.24
N ASP A 35 3.30 1.18 18.78
CA ASP A 35 2.24 1.58 19.69
C ASP A 35 0.93 1.69 18.91
N ALA A 36 0.00 0.77 19.18
CA ALA A 36 -1.24 0.67 18.41
C ALA A 36 -2.45 0.50 19.33
N VAL A 37 -3.55 1.16 18.96
CA VAL A 37 -4.75 1.24 19.78
C VAL A 37 -5.99 1.04 18.91
N ASN A 38 -6.98 0.33 19.46
CA ASN A 38 -8.31 0.24 18.86
C ASN A 38 -9.22 1.35 19.44
N PRO A 39 -9.66 2.32 18.63
CA PRO A 39 -10.58 3.36 19.10
C PRO A 39 -11.95 2.80 19.53
N GLY A 40 -12.35 1.63 19.01
CA GLY A 40 -13.57 0.93 19.40
C GLY A 40 -13.60 0.51 20.88
N ASP A 41 -12.45 0.47 21.56
CA ASP A 41 -12.35 0.20 22.99
C ASP A 41 -12.62 1.46 23.86
N GLY A 42 -13.17 2.52 23.28
CA GLY A 42 -13.52 3.75 23.98
C GLY A 42 -12.35 4.73 24.13
N VAL A 43 -11.28 4.56 23.35
CA VAL A 43 -10.11 5.43 23.41
C VAL A 43 -10.33 6.66 22.53
N ASP A 44 -10.20 7.84 23.11
CA ASP A 44 -10.11 9.10 22.37
C ASP A 44 -8.72 9.22 21.71
N GLN A 45 -8.68 9.16 20.40
CA GLN A 45 -7.46 9.19 19.61
C GLN A 45 -6.69 10.51 19.77
N VAL A 46 -7.39 11.64 19.84
CA VAL A 46 -6.78 12.97 20.00
C VAL A 46 -6.16 13.10 21.39
N ALA A 47 -6.88 12.70 22.43
CA ALA A 47 -6.36 12.69 23.79
C ALA A 47 -5.17 11.74 23.93
N TYR A 48 -5.21 10.56 23.28
CA TYR A 48 -4.10 9.59 23.30
C TYR A 48 -2.82 10.19 22.72
N VAL A 49 -2.90 10.81 21.53
CA VAL A 49 -1.74 11.46 20.90
C VAL A 49 -1.23 12.63 21.73
N ASN A 50 -2.12 13.48 22.25
CA ASN A 50 -1.74 14.61 23.10
C ASN A 50 -0.98 14.15 24.35
N ASN A 51 -1.46 13.11 25.03
CA ASN A 51 -0.77 12.53 26.19
C ASN A 51 0.60 11.97 25.80
N ALA A 52 0.70 11.24 24.70
CA ALA A 52 1.94 10.64 24.21
C ALA A 52 2.99 11.67 23.75
N THR A 53 2.55 12.89 23.45
CA THR A 53 3.38 14.00 22.92
C THR A 53 3.48 15.18 23.89
N THR A 54 3.14 15.00 25.17
CA THR A 54 3.12 16.08 26.19
C THR A 54 2.34 17.31 25.74
N ASN A 55 1.17 17.09 25.13
CA ASN A 55 0.27 18.08 24.56
C ASN A 55 0.83 18.95 23.41
N ILE A 56 1.91 18.51 22.77
CA ILE A 56 2.44 19.18 21.58
C ILE A 56 1.65 18.78 20.34
N GLY A 57 1.28 17.51 20.21
CA GLY A 57 0.65 16.91 19.04
C GLY A 57 1.65 16.21 18.12
N ALA A 58 1.13 15.47 17.15
CA ALA A 58 1.94 14.72 16.20
C ALA A 58 2.59 15.62 15.13
N ASP A 59 3.84 15.33 14.77
CA ASP A 59 4.55 16.01 13.67
C ASP A 59 3.88 15.77 12.33
N ALA A 60 3.39 14.55 12.12
CA ALA A 60 2.64 14.19 10.93
C ALA A 60 1.56 13.14 11.24
N VAL A 61 0.48 13.18 10.48
CA VAL A 61 -0.57 12.16 10.48
C VAL A 61 -0.69 11.60 9.08
N ILE A 62 -0.60 10.27 8.94
CA ILE A 62 -0.77 9.58 7.65
C ILE A 62 -2.07 8.78 7.70
N ILE A 63 -3.01 9.15 6.84
CA ILE A 63 -4.32 8.51 6.74
C ILE A 63 -4.25 7.41 5.70
N THR A 64 -4.20 6.15 6.15
CA THR A 64 -4.20 4.96 5.28
C THR A 64 -5.56 4.25 5.24
N ALA A 65 -6.50 4.74 6.04
CA ALA A 65 -7.85 4.21 6.13
C ALA A 65 -8.73 4.61 4.93
N SER A 66 -9.76 3.83 4.68
CA SER A 66 -10.82 4.17 3.73
C SER A 66 -12.14 4.35 4.50
N ASN A 67 -12.72 5.53 4.39
CA ASN A 67 -13.99 5.89 5.02
C ASN A 67 -14.69 6.96 4.18
N LYS A 68 -16.03 6.96 4.21
CA LYS A 68 -16.82 7.97 3.49
C LYS A 68 -17.03 9.28 4.28
N THR A 69 -16.62 9.33 5.56
CA THR A 69 -16.82 10.51 6.42
C THR A 69 -15.60 11.45 6.36
N ASN A 70 -15.84 12.71 6.71
CA ASN A 70 -14.80 13.74 6.84
C ASN A 70 -14.19 13.79 8.25
N GLU A 71 -14.73 13.04 9.19
CA GLU A 71 -14.36 13.08 10.60
C GLU A 71 -12.88 12.77 10.83
N ILE A 72 -12.35 11.82 10.07
CA ILE A 72 -10.95 11.39 10.18
C ILE A 72 -9.97 12.54 9.87
N ILE A 73 -10.32 13.46 8.95
CA ILE A 73 -9.51 14.63 8.65
C ILE A 73 -9.54 15.62 9.82
N SER A 74 -10.72 15.88 10.39
CA SER A 74 -10.86 16.76 11.55
C SER A 74 -10.10 16.22 12.77
N GLN A 75 -10.20 14.92 13.03
CA GLN A 75 -9.42 14.25 14.09
C GLN A 75 -7.91 14.36 13.83
N SER A 76 -7.47 14.14 12.57
CA SER A 76 -6.08 14.28 12.19
C SER A 76 -5.55 15.71 12.41
N ALA A 77 -6.36 16.72 12.12
CA ALA A 77 -6.01 18.11 12.37
C ALA A 77 -5.90 18.40 13.88
N LYS A 78 -6.84 17.90 14.67
CA LYS A 78 -6.86 18.09 16.13
C LYS A 78 -5.65 17.44 16.82
N MET A 79 -5.21 16.25 16.38
CA MET A 79 -4.05 15.57 16.96
C MET A 79 -2.70 16.06 16.43
N SER A 80 -2.68 16.84 15.35
CA SER A 80 -1.44 17.41 14.79
C SER A 80 -0.94 18.58 15.61
N ARG A 81 0.37 18.74 15.73
CA ARG A 81 0.99 19.95 16.27
C ARG A 81 0.84 21.15 15.33
N LYS A 82 1.18 22.36 15.77
CA LYS A 82 1.30 23.53 14.89
C LYS A 82 2.28 23.22 13.75
N ARG A 83 1.92 23.60 12.52
CA ARG A 83 2.67 23.36 11.28
C ARG A 83 2.95 21.89 11.01
N GLY A 84 2.10 21.00 11.56
CA GLY A 84 2.13 19.56 11.28
C GLY A 84 1.69 19.25 9.85
N ARG A 85 1.92 18.01 9.42
CA ARG A 85 1.53 17.54 8.09
C ARG A 85 0.46 16.46 8.19
N ILE A 86 -0.49 16.51 7.26
CA ILE A 86 -1.49 15.44 7.10
C ILE A 86 -1.34 14.90 5.68
N ILE A 87 -1.05 13.61 5.56
CA ILE A 87 -0.87 12.94 4.27
C ILE A 87 -2.01 11.92 4.09
N LEU A 88 -2.79 12.11 3.04
CA LEU A 88 -3.85 11.18 2.67
C LEU A 88 -3.34 10.16 1.65
N VAL A 89 -3.28 8.90 2.05
CA VAL A 89 -2.95 7.75 1.20
C VAL A 89 -4.21 6.93 0.89
N GLY A 90 -5.11 6.83 1.88
CA GLY A 90 -6.38 6.13 1.73
C GLY A 90 -7.44 6.93 0.97
N VAL A 91 -8.67 6.51 1.09
CA VAL A 91 -9.82 7.17 0.43
C VAL A 91 -10.80 7.62 1.50
N VAL A 92 -10.93 8.93 1.70
CA VAL A 92 -11.85 9.54 2.66
C VAL A 92 -12.58 10.73 2.03
N GLY A 93 -13.63 11.23 2.69
CA GLY A 93 -14.27 12.48 2.29
C GLY A 93 -13.28 13.66 2.40
N LEU A 94 -13.37 14.62 1.48
CA LEU A 94 -12.46 15.78 1.41
C LEU A 94 -13.16 17.11 1.70
N ASP A 95 -14.21 17.09 2.50
CA ASP A 95 -14.82 18.31 3.02
C ASP A 95 -14.00 18.79 4.23
N ILE A 96 -13.08 19.72 3.96
CA ILE A 96 -12.09 20.19 4.93
C ILE A 96 -12.58 21.48 5.59
N SER A 97 -12.73 21.44 6.92
CA SER A 97 -13.04 22.62 7.72
C SER A 97 -11.81 23.54 7.81
N ARG A 98 -11.92 24.78 7.29
CA ARG A 98 -10.86 25.78 7.45
C ARG A 98 -10.50 26.01 8.92
N ALA A 99 -11.45 25.96 9.82
CA ALA A 99 -11.21 26.22 11.24
C ALA A 99 -10.23 25.23 11.87
N ASP A 100 -10.31 23.94 11.48
CA ASP A 100 -9.43 22.90 12.00
C ASP A 100 -7.96 23.08 11.57
N PHE A 101 -7.72 23.75 10.43
CA PHE A 101 -6.40 23.91 9.83
C PHE A 101 -5.77 25.28 10.10
N TYR A 102 -6.59 26.33 10.16
CA TYR A 102 -6.12 27.72 10.15
C TYR A 102 -5.24 28.07 11.35
N GLU A 103 -5.68 27.74 12.56
CA GLU A 103 -4.97 28.09 13.80
C GLU A 103 -3.60 27.41 13.91
N LYS A 104 -3.51 26.21 13.37
CA LYS A 104 -2.29 25.39 13.43
C LYS A 104 -1.40 25.50 12.17
N GLU A 105 -1.82 26.25 11.14
CA GLU A 105 -1.10 26.37 9.86
C GLU A 105 -0.75 24.99 9.28
N LEU A 106 -1.72 24.06 9.23
CA LEU A 106 -1.47 22.68 8.82
C LEU A 106 -1.25 22.56 7.31
N THR A 107 -0.36 21.64 6.92
CA THR A 107 -0.20 21.22 5.54
C THR A 107 -1.00 19.96 5.30
N PHE A 108 -1.82 19.93 4.24
CA PHE A 108 -2.53 18.74 3.78
C PHE A 108 -2.09 18.38 2.36
N GLN A 109 -1.79 17.10 2.15
CA GLN A 109 -1.37 16.60 0.84
C GLN A 109 -1.99 15.23 0.57
N VAL A 110 -2.51 15.06 -0.63
CA VAL A 110 -2.91 13.75 -1.14
C VAL A 110 -1.70 13.08 -1.77
N SER A 111 -1.42 11.84 -1.35
CA SER A 111 -0.36 11.02 -1.95
C SER A 111 -0.82 10.46 -3.29
N CYS A 112 0.05 10.52 -4.29
CA CYS A 112 -0.23 9.95 -5.60
C CYS A 112 0.51 8.62 -5.76
N SER A 113 -0.22 7.51 -5.74
CA SER A 113 0.23 6.17 -6.12
C SER A 113 1.68 5.86 -5.72
N TYR A 114 2.57 5.61 -6.68
CA TYR A 114 3.99 5.26 -6.46
C TYR A 114 4.89 6.48 -6.27
N GLY A 115 4.35 7.68 -6.33
CA GLY A 115 5.11 8.93 -6.29
C GLY A 115 5.47 9.48 -7.67
N PRO A 116 6.41 10.43 -7.74
CA PRO A 116 6.87 11.03 -9.01
C PRO A 116 7.33 9.98 -10.02
N GLY A 117 6.88 10.14 -11.25
CA GLY A 117 7.02 9.18 -12.35
C GLY A 117 5.68 8.58 -12.78
N ARG A 118 4.75 8.45 -11.85
CA ARG A 118 3.40 7.96 -12.16
C ARG A 118 2.64 8.98 -13.01
N TYR A 119 2.02 8.49 -14.10
CA TYR A 119 1.31 9.29 -15.11
C TYR A 119 2.23 10.21 -15.93
N ASP A 120 3.53 9.95 -15.98
CA ASP A 120 4.50 10.64 -16.82
C ASP A 120 4.99 9.66 -17.90
N ASP A 121 4.59 9.89 -19.15
CA ASP A 121 4.92 9.00 -20.28
C ASP A 121 6.43 8.95 -20.56
N ASP A 122 7.17 10.03 -20.31
CA ASP A 122 8.62 10.01 -20.47
C ASP A 122 9.27 9.08 -19.46
N TYR A 123 8.75 9.07 -18.24
CA TYR A 123 9.23 8.17 -17.19
C TYR A 123 8.76 6.73 -17.40
N GLU A 124 7.44 6.51 -17.53
CA GLU A 124 6.85 5.16 -17.57
C GLU A 124 7.13 4.43 -18.89
N GLN A 125 7.11 5.13 -20.03
CA GLN A 125 7.20 4.50 -21.37
C GLN A 125 8.61 4.58 -21.96
N LYS A 126 9.32 5.70 -21.72
CA LYS A 126 10.64 5.94 -22.33
C LYS A 126 11.80 5.70 -21.35
N GLY A 127 11.52 5.47 -20.07
CA GLY A 127 12.54 5.21 -19.05
C GLY A 127 13.41 6.43 -18.72
N ILE A 128 12.93 7.64 -18.97
CA ILE A 128 13.63 8.89 -18.66
C ILE A 128 13.37 9.25 -17.19
N ASP A 129 14.37 9.03 -16.33
CA ASP A 129 14.26 9.33 -14.90
C ASP A 129 14.48 10.82 -14.61
N TYR A 130 13.89 11.30 -13.53
CA TYR A 130 14.11 12.66 -13.02
C TYR A 130 15.51 12.83 -12.45
N PRO A 131 16.12 14.03 -12.58
CA PRO A 131 17.39 14.32 -11.95
C PRO A 131 17.32 14.13 -10.43
N LEU A 132 18.21 13.30 -9.88
CA LEU A 132 18.25 12.91 -8.47
C LEU A 132 18.29 14.13 -7.52
N ALA A 133 19.02 15.18 -7.91
CA ALA A 133 19.17 16.38 -7.11
C ALA A 133 17.85 17.15 -6.89
N PHE A 134 16.88 16.98 -7.79
CA PHE A 134 15.61 17.71 -7.75
C PHE A 134 14.42 16.83 -7.32
N VAL A 135 14.45 15.54 -7.69
CA VAL A 135 13.39 14.60 -7.35
C VAL A 135 14.01 13.34 -6.71
N ARG A 136 14.13 13.37 -5.38
CA ARG A 136 14.79 12.28 -4.64
C ARG A 136 14.00 10.98 -4.69
N TRP A 137 12.69 11.04 -4.53
CA TRP A 137 11.81 9.89 -4.38
C TRP A 137 10.93 9.71 -5.62
N THR A 138 11.45 9.01 -6.63
CA THR A 138 10.69 8.58 -7.80
C THR A 138 10.13 7.18 -7.59
N GLU A 139 9.22 6.75 -8.46
CA GLU A 139 8.64 5.40 -8.43
C GLU A 139 9.71 4.31 -8.29
N LYS A 140 10.70 4.29 -9.18
CA LYS A 140 11.79 3.32 -9.16
C LYS A 140 12.57 3.35 -7.84
N ARG A 141 12.95 4.52 -7.36
CA ARG A 141 13.73 4.68 -6.13
C ARG A 141 12.93 4.29 -4.90
N ASN A 142 11.60 4.48 -4.93
CA ASN A 142 10.70 4.00 -3.89
C ASN A 142 10.71 2.47 -3.82
N PHE A 143 10.60 1.77 -4.96
CA PHE A 143 10.71 0.31 -5.01
C PHE A 143 12.07 -0.19 -4.51
N GLU A 144 13.16 0.40 -4.99
CA GLU A 144 14.52 0.05 -4.55
C GLU A 144 14.68 0.19 -3.03
N THR A 145 14.16 1.29 -2.47
CA THR A 145 14.22 1.54 -1.01
C THR A 145 13.43 0.51 -0.21
N ILE A 146 12.25 0.13 -0.67
CA ILE A 146 11.43 -0.90 -0.01
C ILE A 146 12.11 -2.27 -0.07
N LEU A 147 12.65 -2.66 -1.23
CA LEU A 147 13.38 -3.92 -1.38
C LEU A 147 14.62 -3.96 -0.48
N GLN A 148 15.35 -2.85 -0.38
CA GLN A 148 16.48 -2.74 0.53
C GLN A 148 16.05 -2.86 2.00
N ALA A 149 14.93 -2.23 2.38
CA ALA A 149 14.39 -2.31 3.74
C ALA A 149 13.95 -3.74 4.10
N ILE A 150 13.39 -4.49 3.15
CA ILE A 150 13.07 -5.92 3.32
C ILE A 150 14.37 -6.74 3.47
N SER A 151 15.32 -6.55 2.57
CA SER A 151 16.60 -7.28 2.59
C SER A 151 17.40 -7.07 3.87
N SER A 152 17.36 -5.87 4.44
CA SER A 152 18.03 -5.53 5.71
C SER A 152 17.21 -5.90 6.96
N ASN A 153 16.04 -6.51 6.81
CA ASN A 153 15.08 -6.76 7.89
C ASN A 153 14.63 -5.50 8.66
N SER A 154 14.78 -4.32 8.08
CA SER A 154 14.26 -3.07 8.65
C SER A 154 12.73 -3.03 8.64
N ILE A 155 12.12 -3.75 7.71
CA ILE A 155 10.69 -4.06 7.66
C ILE A 155 10.48 -5.56 7.51
N GLN A 156 9.45 -6.07 8.17
CA GLN A 156 9.08 -7.48 8.15
C GLN A 156 7.78 -7.65 7.36
N VAL A 157 7.85 -8.40 6.28
CA VAL A 157 6.68 -8.66 5.41
C VAL A 157 6.01 -10.00 5.70
N GLU A 158 6.78 -10.98 6.20
CA GLU A 158 6.28 -12.32 6.47
C GLU A 158 5.05 -12.36 7.41
N PRO A 159 5.01 -11.59 8.52
CA PRO A 159 3.83 -11.54 9.39
C PRO A 159 2.59 -10.92 8.72
N LEU A 160 2.76 -10.25 7.59
CA LEU A 160 1.66 -9.63 6.83
C LEU A 160 1.06 -10.60 5.81
N ILE A 161 1.76 -11.69 5.47
CA ILE A 161 1.30 -12.70 4.53
C ILE A 161 0.36 -13.64 5.27
N THR A 162 -0.93 -13.44 5.06
CA THR A 162 -1.98 -14.20 5.75
C THR A 162 -2.39 -15.47 5.01
N GLU A 163 -2.09 -15.54 3.72
CA GLU A 163 -2.41 -16.70 2.92
C GLU A 163 -1.45 -16.87 1.74
N ARG A 164 -1.27 -18.13 1.35
CA ARG A 164 -0.55 -18.54 0.14
C ARG A 164 -1.44 -19.47 -0.65
N VAL A 165 -1.72 -19.13 -1.89
CA VAL A 165 -2.69 -19.82 -2.75
C VAL A 165 -2.03 -20.20 -4.05
N LEU A 166 -2.33 -21.38 -4.57
CA LEU A 166 -1.80 -21.81 -5.87
C LEU A 166 -2.28 -20.88 -6.98
N LEU A 167 -1.42 -20.64 -7.97
CA LEU A 167 -1.76 -19.77 -9.08
C LEU A 167 -3.05 -20.18 -9.78
N GLU A 168 -3.33 -21.47 -9.89
CA GLU A 168 -4.55 -21.99 -10.51
C GLU A 168 -5.84 -21.60 -9.79
N ASP A 169 -5.75 -21.30 -8.48
CA ASP A 169 -6.88 -20.91 -7.63
C ASP A 169 -7.05 -19.38 -7.51
N TYR A 170 -6.33 -18.58 -8.30
CA TYR A 170 -6.32 -17.11 -8.19
C TYR A 170 -7.72 -16.48 -8.25
N GLN A 171 -8.62 -17.08 -9.02
CA GLN A 171 -9.98 -16.54 -9.18
C GLN A 171 -10.76 -16.52 -7.86
N GLN A 172 -10.55 -17.49 -6.98
CA GLN A 172 -11.18 -17.55 -5.68
C GLN A 172 -10.76 -16.37 -4.81
N ILE A 173 -9.46 -16.03 -4.78
CA ILE A 173 -8.96 -14.87 -4.02
C ILE A 173 -9.63 -13.58 -4.48
N TYR A 174 -9.72 -13.36 -5.80
CA TYR A 174 -10.34 -12.14 -6.34
C TYR A 174 -11.84 -12.09 -6.07
N ALA A 175 -12.54 -13.22 -6.06
CA ALA A 175 -13.96 -13.28 -5.74
C ALA A 175 -14.23 -12.97 -4.26
N GLU A 176 -13.37 -13.41 -3.36
CA GLU A 176 -13.52 -13.29 -1.91
C GLU A 176 -12.90 -12.02 -1.33
N MET A 177 -12.12 -11.26 -2.13
CA MET A 177 -11.32 -10.12 -1.69
C MET A 177 -12.12 -9.07 -0.90
N LYS A 178 -13.39 -8.83 -1.24
CA LYS A 178 -14.23 -7.83 -0.55
C LYS A 178 -14.68 -8.24 0.85
N GLY A 179 -14.67 -9.53 1.17
CA GLY A 179 -15.10 -10.07 2.48
C GLY A 179 -13.96 -10.67 3.29
N SER A 180 -12.78 -10.79 2.70
CA SER A 180 -11.62 -11.43 3.32
C SER A 180 -11.04 -10.54 4.42
N LYS A 181 -10.64 -11.19 5.52
CA LYS A 181 -9.79 -10.59 6.56
C LYS A 181 -8.31 -10.65 6.20
N SER A 182 -7.97 -11.13 5.00
CA SER A 182 -6.60 -11.24 4.54
C SER A 182 -5.93 -9.86 4.47
N ILE A 183 -4.67 -9.80 4.90
CA ILE A 183 -3.81 -8.62 4.80
C ILE A 183 -3.03 -8.66 3.49
N ALA A 184 -2.40 -9.79 3.20
CA ALA A 184 -1.70 -10.05 1.96
C ALA A 184 -1.83 -11.51 1.56
N SER A 185 -2.19 -11.74 0.30
CA SER A 185 -2.27 -13.05 -0.34
C SER A 185 -1.13 -13.19 -1.34
N ILE A 186 -0.40 -14.30 -1.30
CA ILE A 186 0.66 -14.61 -2.26
C ILE A 186 0.20 -15.73 -3.17
N LEU A 187 0.30 -15.53 -4.48
CA LEU A 187 0.12 -16.57 -5.47
C LEU A 187 1.41 -17.39 -5.59
N VAL A 188 1.29 -18.69 -5.35
CA VAL A 188 2.41 -19.62 -5.44
C VAL A 188 2.42 -20.26 -6.81
N TYR A 189 3.50 -20.04 -7.54
CA TYR A 189 3.71 -20.69 -8.83
C TYR A 189 4.20 -22.14 -8.63
N PRO A 190 3.85 -23.07 -9.51
CA PRO A 190 4.33 -24.45 -9.41
C PRO A 190 5.87 -24.50 -9.53
N GLU A 191 6.51 -25.33 -8.69
CA GLU A 191 7.98 -25.47 -8.64
C GLU A 191 8.59 -25.97 -9.96
N LYS A 192 7.82 -26.76 -10.72
CA LYS A 192 8.23 -27.17 -12.08
C LYS A 192 7.58 -26.24 -13.08
N SER A 193 8.35 -25.31 -13.60
CA SER A 193 7.99 -24.72 -14.87
C SER A 193 8.01 -25.87 -15.91
N ASN A 194 6.83 -26.30 -16.34
CA ASN A 194 6.78 -26.93 -17.65
C ASN A 194 7.46 -25.93 -18.59
N THR A 195 8.53 -26.36 -19.24
CA THR A 195 9.19 -25.58 -20.29
C THR A 195 8.06 -24.98 -21.14
N PRO A 196 7.97 -23.66 -21.31
CA PRO A 196 6.89 -23.10 -22.08
C PRO A 196 6.90 -23.80 -23.44
N SER A 197 5.83 -24.52 -23.76
CA SER A 197 5.65 -25.02 -25.10
C SER A 197 5.58 -23.79 -25.99
N HIS A 198 6.56 -23.59 -26.86
CA HIS A 198 6.55 -22.52 -27.85
C HIS A 198 5.45 -22.69 -28.90
N SER A 199 4.67 -23.77 -28.79
CA SER A 199 3.54 -24.04 -29.65
C SER A 199 2.31 -24.40 -28.83
N ILE A 200 1.19 -23.73 -29.10
CA ILE A 200 -0.12 -24.06 -28.60
C ILE A 200 -0.86 -24.82 -29.70
N GLU A 201 -1.17 -26.08 -29.49
CA GLU A 201 -2.05 -26.82 -30.42
C GLU A 201 -3.49 -26.32 -30.20
N ILE A 202 -3.97 -25.47 -31.11
CA ILE A 202 -5.34 -24.93 -31.08
C ILE A 202 -6.36 -25.98 -31.55
N ASN A 203 -5.91 -26.99 -32.36
CA ASN A 203 -6.80 -28.01 -32.91
C ASN A 203 -6.06 -29.35 -32.98
N THR A 204 -6.62 -30.35 -32.35
CA THR A 204 -6.08 -31.72 -32.33
C THR A 204 -6.55 -32.59 -33.53
N ASN A 205 -7.28 -32.00 -34.49
CA ASN A 205 -7.72 -32.74 -35.68
C ASN A 205 -6.50 -33.14 -36.52
N LYS A 206 -6.28 -34.45 -36.59
CA LYS A 206 -5.25 -35.02 -37.46
C LYS A 206 -5.73 -34.92 -38.92
N PHE A 207 -5.00 -34.16 -39.71
CA PHE A 207 -5.23 -34.13 -41.17
C PHE A 207 -4.95 -35.52 -41.78
N GLN A 208 -5.80 -35.93 -42.70
CA GLN A 208 -5.59 -37.17 -43.44
C GLN A 208 -4.51 -36.98 -44.51
N LYS A 209 -3.72 -38.03 -44.77
CA LYS A 209 -2.67 -38.00 -45.78
C LYS A 209 -3.28 -37.83 -47.17
N GLY A 210 -3.03 -36.66 -47.80
CA GLY A 210 -3.58 -36.31 -49.11
C GLY A 210 -4.32 -34.95 -49.16
N ASP A 211 -4.67 -34.40 -47.97
CA ASP A 211 -5.28 -33.08 -47.89
C ASP A 211 -4.22 -32.00 -48.06
N GLY A 212 -4.52 -31.02 -48.91
CA GLY A 212 -3.67 -29.86 -49.01
C GLY A 212 -3.81 -29.00 -47.72
N VAL A 213 -2.69 -28.82 -46.99
CA VAL A 213 -2.65 -28.04 -45.76
C VAL A 213 -2.01 -26.69 -46.04
N VAL A 214 -2.73 -25.60 -45.75
CA VAL A 214 -2.22 -24.24 -45.89
C VAL A 214 -1.99 -23.66 -44.50
N GLY A 215 -0.73 -23.31 -44.19
CA GLY A 215 -0.37 -22.56 -43.00
C GLY A 215 -0.37 -21.06 -43.23
N ILE A 216 -1.01 -20.30 -42.37
CA ILE A 216 -0.99 -18.82 -42.39
C ILE A 216 -0.16 -18.35 -41.19
N ILE A 217 0.81 -17.51 -41.45
CA ILE A 217 1.65 -16.88 -40.43
C ILE A 217 1.37 -15.37 -40.45
N GLY A 218 1.05 -14.79 -39.29
CA GLY A 218 0.83 -13.35 -39.17
C GLY A 218 -0.58 -12.89 -39.55
N ALA A 219 -1.58 -13.75 -39.37
CA ALA A 219 -2.99 -13.37 -39.47
C ALA A 219 -3.45 -12.80 -38.10
N GLY A 220 -3.05 -11.54 -37.78
CA GLY A 220 -3.43 -10.81 -36.59
C GLY A 220 -3.95 -9.43 -36.94
#